data_aa45e1629be7ab8b5cae211eb00f350d
#
_entry.id   aa45e1629be7ab8b5cae211eb00f350d
#
_cell.length_a   1.000
_cell.length_b   1.000
_cell.length_c   1.000
_cell.angle_alpha   90.00
_cell.angle_beta   90.00
_cell.angle_gamma   90.00
#
_symmetry.space_group_name_H-M   'P 1'
#
loop_
_entity.id
_entity.type
_entity.pdbx_description
1 polymer ?
#
loop_
_entity_poly.entity_id
_entity_poly.type
_entity_poly.pdbx_seq_one_letter_code
_entity_poly.pdbx_strand_id
1 'polypeptide(L)'
;MTQQKQKLFLLGLLVIAVVCFSVYSYSLKGVFLWDDETMILSNPAVTHQSFLSLFVNPLSLEFANYYRPLQMLSYKIDYFLWGFNPFGFHLTSVLIHIVNALILYVIVLGLSASLGLAFFTALIFSVHPLLSESVNYISSRLDILLGLFLLLSLFFYARIQGRLLRSRYFYISIICFVAALLSKESALVFPLFLLVYAIVLDKGKKNNLAYFLVSLIYILVRVVVSFKFKY
;
A
#
# COMPACT_ATOMS: atom_id res chain seq x y z
N MET A 1 -3.25 26.31 12.62
CA MET A 1 -1.88 25.96 13.10
C MET A 1 -1.06 27.23 13.15
N THR A 2 -0.33 27.52 14.24
CA THR A 2 0.58 28.68 14.31
C THR A 2 1.74 28.49 13.32
N GLN A 3 2.39 29.60 12.89
CA GLN A 3 3.55 29.54 11.98
C GLN A 3 4.65 28.59 12.51
N GLN A 4 4.92 28.61 13.81
CA GLN A 4 5.89 27.73 14.44
C GLN A 4 5.51 26.25 14.34
N LYS A 5 4.26 25.91 14.62
CA LYS A 5 3.77 24.52 14.45
C LYS A 5 3.83 24.04 13.00
N GLN A 6 3.60 24.93 12.04
CA GLN A 6 3.73 24.62 10.62
C GLN A 6 5.19 24.33 10.23
N LYS A 7 6.14 25.12 10.71
CA LYS A 7 7.58 24.86 10.48
C LYS A 7 8.01 23.52 11.08
N LEU A 8 7.59 23.21 12.31
CA LEU A 8 7.87 21.92 12.96
C LEU A 8 7.24 20.74 12.22
N PHE A 9 6.04 20.89 11.70
CA PHE A 9 5.38 19.88 10.87
C PHE A 9 6.19 19.57 9.60
N LEU A 10 6.58 20.61 8.85
CA LEU A 10 7.37 20.46 7.63
C LEU A 10 8.76 19.87 7.89
N LEU A 11 9.40 20.31 8.99
CA LEU A 11 10.67 19.72 9.43
C LEU A 11 10.53 18.24 9.75
N GLY A 12 9.43 17.85 10.42
CA GLY A 12 9.14 16.44 10.71
C GLY A 12 8.99 15.58 9.45
N LEU A 13 8.29 16.08 8.43
CA LEU A 13 8.17 15.39 7.12
C LEU A 13 9.55 15.19 6.48
N LEU A 14 10.37 16.26 6.47
CA LEU A 14 11.71 16.20 5.88
C LEU A 14 12.61 15.20 6.61
N VAL A 15 12.64 15.26 7.96
CA VAL A 15 13.50 14.37 8.76
C VAL A 15 13.09 12.93 8.57
N ILE A 16 11.77 12.59 8.61
CA ILE A 16 11.29 11.22 8.37
C ILE A 16 11.73 10.74 6.99
N ALA A 17 11.54 11.55 5.95
CA ALA A 17 11.92 11.16 4.59
C ALA A 17 13.43 10.94 4.45
N VAL A 18 14.26 11.83 4.99
CA VAL A 18 15.73 11.75 4.93
C VAL A 18 16.23 10.54 5.71
N VAL A 19 15.73 10.29 6.93
CA VAL A 19 16.15 9.15 7.76
C VAL A 19 15.74 7.83 7.08
N CYS A 20 14.49 7.72 6.61
CA CYS A 20 14.01 6.55 5.90
C CYS A 20 14.87 6.26 4.65
N PHE A 21 15.11 7.27 3.81
CA PHE A 21 15.95 7.14 2.63
C PHE A 21 17.38 6.72 2.99
N SER A 22 17.99 7.32 4.02
CA SER A 22 19.35 7.00 4.45
C SER A 22 19.49 5.54 4.89
N VAL A 23 18.52 5.03 5.69
CA VAL A 23 18.52 3.64 6.18
C VAL A 23 18.42 2.65 5.01
N TYR A 24 17.56 2.92 4.04
CA TYR A 24 17.34 2.01 2.91
C TYR A 24 18.17 2.33 1.66
N SER A 25 19.01 3.37 1.68
CA SER A 25 19.82 3.76 0.52
C SER A 25 20.78 2.66 0.04
N TYR A 26 21.20 1.78 0.94
CA TYR A 26 22.07 0.66 0.59
C TYR A 26 21.37 -0.36 -0.33
N SER A 27 20.05 -0.54 -0.20
CA SER A 27 19.27 -1.43 -1.07
C SER A 27 19.31 -1.03 -2.54
N LEU A 28 19.56 0.25 -2.85
CA LEU A 28 19.67 0.74 -4.22
C LEU A 28 20.82 0.10 -5.01
N LYS A 29 21.79 -0.52 -4.31
CA LYS A 29 22.88 -1.30 -4.90
C LYS A 29 22.55 -2.79 -4.98
N GLY A 30 21.34 -3.18 -4.59
CA GLY A 30 20.88 -4.57 -4.61
C GLY A 30 20.71 -5.11 -6.00
N VAL A 31 20.60 -6.44 -6.08
CA VAL A 31 20.34 -7.19 -7.30
C VAL A 31 18.98 -7.87 -7.19
N PHE A 32 18.46 -8.42 -8.27
CA PHE A 32 17.29 -9.30 -8.24
C PHE A 32 17.63 -10.60 -7.49
N LEU A 33 16.75 -11.04 -6.60
CA LEU A 33 16.96 -12.20 -5.73
C LEU A 33 15.73 -13.13 -5.75
N TRP A 34 15.95 -14.42 -5.65
CA TRP A 34 14.90 -15.46 -5.48
C TRP A 34 13.71 -15.28 -6.42
N ASP A 35 12.53 -14.97 -5.87
CA ASP A 35 11.29 -14.84 -6.63
C ASP A 35 11.31 -13.67 -7.64
N ASP A 36 12.25 -12.73 -7.53
CA ASP A 36 12.40 -11.65 -8.51
C ASP A 36 12.68 -12.19 -9.90
N GLU A 37 13.38 -13.34 -10.01
CA GLU A 37 13.63 -14.02 -11.28
C GLU A 37 12.32 -14.42 -11.97
N THR A 38 11.43 -15.08 -11.22
CA THR A 38 10.17 -15.59 -11.77
C THR A 38 9.09 -14.52 -11.84
N MET A 39 9.08 -13.56 -10.89
CA MET A 39 8.06 -12.51 -10.82
C MET A 39 8.33 -11.36 -11.77
N ILE A 40 9.59 -11.10 -12.13
CA ILE A 40 10.00 -9.91 -12.89
C ILE A 40 10.76 -10.29 -14.16
N LEU A 41 11.91 -10.98 -14.03
CA LEU A 41 12.84 -11.15 -15.16
C LEU A 41 12.28 -12.09 -16.24
N SER A 42 11.74 -13.23 -15.83
CA SER A 42 11.16 -14.23 -16.75
C SER A 42 9.65 -14.07 -16.96
N ASN A 43 9.01 -13.06 -16.35
CA ASN A 43 7.56 -12.90 -16.39
C ASN A 43 7.09 -12.11 -17.61
N PRO A 44 6.38 -12.74 -18.58
CA PRO A 44 5.85 -12.04 -19.75
C PRO A 44 4.86 -10.91 -19.42
N ALA A 45 4.23 -10.94 -18.23
CA ALA A 45 3.33 -9.91 -17.80
C ALA A 45 4.04 -8.56 -17.59
N VAL A 46 5.32 -8.59 -17.21
CA VAL A 46 6.13 -7.39 -17.02
C VAL A 46 6.51 -6.78 -18.37
N THR A 47 6.91 -7.61 -19.35
CA THR A 47 7.48 -7.15 -20.62
C THR A 47 6.45 -6.98 -21.74
N HIS A 48 5.64 -8.02 -22.03
CA HIS A 48 4.86 -8.13 -23.27
C HIS A 48 3.36 -7.91 -23.12
N GLN A 49 2.77 -8.16 -21.93
CA GLN A 49 1.32 -8.03 -21.76
C GLN A 49 0.89 -6.56 -21.76
N SER A 50 -0.36 -6.28 -22.14
CA SER A 50 -0.94 -4.94 -22.00
C SER A 50 -1.26 -4.60 -20.54
N PHE A 51 -1.37 -3.31 -20.20
CA PHE A 51 -1.74 -2.90 -18.83
C PHE A 51 -3.09 -3.47 -18.41
N LEU A 52 -4.07 -3.54 -19.31
CA LEU A 52 -5.40 -4.07 -19.03
C LEU A 52 -5.40 -5.58 -18.80
N SER A 53 -4.53 -6.32 -19.50
CA SER A 53 -4.45 -7.78 -19.35
C SER A 53 -4.01 -8.21 -17.96
N LEU A 54 -3.26 -7.37 -17.23
CA LEU A 54 -2.86 -7.64 -15.83
C LEU A 54 -4.07 -7.80 -14.88
N PHE A 55 -5.19 -7.17 -15.20
CA PHE A 55 -6.42 -7.24 -14.38
C PHE A 55 -7.36 -8.38 -14.81
N VAL A 56 -7.22 -8.88 -16.04
CA VAL A 56 -8.11 -9.91 -16.59
C VAL A 56 -7.48 -11.30 -16.55
N ASN A 57 -6.17 -11.37 -16.75
CA ASN A 57 -5.44 -12.63 -16.75
C ASN A 57 -4.72 -12.78 -15.40
N PRO A 58 -5.16 -13.70 -14.52
CA PRO A 58 -4.37 -14.02 -13.35
C PRO A 58 -3.03 -14.57 -13.83
N LEU A 59 -1.97 -14.13 -13.17
CA LEU A 59 -0.64 -14.65 -13.43
C LEU A 59 -0.62 -16.12 -13.01
N SER A 60 -0.74 -16.99 -13.98
CA SER A 60 -0.37 -18.39 -13.83
C SER A 60 1.16 -18.45 -13.78
N LEU A 61 1.71 -18.19 -12.61
CA LEU A 61 3.06 -18.66 -12.31
C LEU A 61 2.95 -20.17 -12.09
N GLU A 62 3.89 -20.93 -12.58
CA GLU A 62 3.94 -22.40 -12.40
C GLU A 62 3.83 -22.83 -10.92
N PHE A 63 3.99 -21.91 -9.98
CA PHE A 63 4.07 -22.19 -8.55
C PHE A 63 3.00 -21.54 -7.67
N ALA A 64 2.17 -20.59 -8.15
CA ALA A 64 1.12 -20.01 -7.31
C ALA A 64 0.08 -19.23 -8.11
N ASN A 65 -1.20 -19.51 -7.90
CA ASN A 65 -2.34 -18.77 -8.42
C ASN A 65 -2.55 -17.46 -7.63
N TYR A 66 -1.59 -16.53 -7.70
CA TYR A 66 -1.73 -15.24 -7.04
C TYR A 66 -2.37 -14.21 -7.99
N TYR A 67 -3.49 -13.65 -7.56
CA TYR A 67 -4.11 -12.52 -8.27
C TYR A 67 -3.72 -11.21 -7.58
N ARG A 68 -2.66 -10.56 -8.06
CA ARG A 68 -2.08 -9.33 -7.51
C ARG A 68 -1.75 -8.32 -8.61
N PRO A 69 -2.76 -7.82 -9.33
CA PRO A 69 -2.53 -6.99 -10.53
C PRO A 69 -1.79 -5.69 -10.23
N LEU A 70 -1.94 -5.07 -9.06
CA LEU A 70 -1.23 -3.83 -8.74
C LEU A 70 0.26 -4.04 -8.44
N GLN A 71 0.63 -5.18 -7.87
CA GLN A 71 2.04 -5.56 -7.74
C GLN A 71 2.68 -5.66 -9.12
N MET A 72 2.05 -6.40 -10.03
CA MET A 72 2.54 -6.56 -11.41
C MET A 72 2.57 -5.25 -12.18
N LEU A 73 1.54 -4.43 -12.02
CA LEU A 73 1.49 -3.09 -12.60
C LEU A 73 2.70 -2.25 -12.15
N SER A 74 3.05 -2.32 -10.86
CA SER A 74 4.21 -1.59 -10.35
C SER A 74 5.53 -2.04 -10.96
N TYR A 75 5.71 -3.35 -11.19
CA TYR A 75 6.90 -3.88 -11.87
C TYR A 75 6.94 -3.50 -13.34
N LYS A 76 5.80 -3.52 -14.01
CA LYS A 76 5.69 -3.10 -15.40
C LYS A 76 6.02 -1.62 -15.59
N ILE A 77 5.61 -0.76 -14.66
CA ILE A 77 5.97 0.67 -14.65
C ILE A 77 7.49 0.82 -14.48
N ASP A 78 8.09 0.11 -13.51
CA ASP A 78 9.53 0.13 -13.30
C ASP A 78 10.29 -0.36 -14.53
N TYR A 79 9.84 -1.46 -15.13
CA TYR A 79 10.44 -1.96 -16.39
C TYR A 79 10.36 -0.93 -17.52
N PHE A 80 9.24 -0.25 -17.66
CA PHE A 80 9.08 0.80 -18.66
C PHE A 80 10.05 1.97 -18.45
N LEU A 81 10.34 2.33 -17.20
CA LEU A 81 11.21 3.46 -16.85
C LEU A 81 12.71 3.08 -16.84
N TRP A 82 13.04 1.88 -16.41
CA TRP A 82 14.40 1.48 -16.04
C TRP A 82 14.91 0.22 -16.78
N GLY A 83 14.07 -0.43 -17.62
CA GLY A 83 14.36 -1.76 -18.11
C GLY A 83 14.53 -2.76 -16.97
N PHE A 84 15.47 -3.69 -17.08
CA PHE A 84 15.84 -4.62 -16.01
C PHE A 84 16.97 -4.08 -15.11
N ASN A 85 17.03 -2.77 -14.86
CA ASN A 85 17.96 -2.20 -13.90
C ASN A 85 17.37 -2.29 -12.47
N PRO A 86 17.92 -3.14 -11.56
CA PRO A 86 17.37 -3.35 -10.23
C PRO A 86 17.34 -2.08 -9.37
N PHE A 87 18.23 -1.11 -9.65
CA PHE A 87 18.24 0.20 -8.98
C PHE A 87 16.84 0.85 -9.00
N GLY A 88 16.18 0.89 -10.16
CA GLY A 88 14.87 1.52 -10.30
C GLY A 88 13.80 0.82 -9.47
N PHE A 89 13.81 -0.51 -9.45
CA PHE A 89 12.86 -1.31 -8.66
C PHE A 89 13.06 -1.08 -7.16
N HIS A 90 14.29 -1.08 -6.66
CA HIS A 90 14.57 -0.75 -5.28
C HIS A 90 14.19 0.68 -4.92
N LEU A 91 14.50 1.65 -5.81
CA LEU A 91 14.14 3.06 -5.61
C LEU A 91 12.62 3.22 -5.45
N THR A 92 11.82 2.60 -6.31
CA THR A 92 10.35 2.62 -6.21
C THR A 92 9.88 2.06 -4.85
N SER A 93 10.46 0.93 -4.38
CA SER A 93 10.10 0.36 -3.08
C SER A 93 10.43 1.32 -1.92
N VAL A 94 11.61 1.92 -1.92
CA VAL A 94 12.01 2.92 -0.91
C VAL A 94 11.09 4.14 -0.92
N LEU A 95 10.75 4.67 -2.11
CA LEU A 95 9.86 5.82 -2.24
C LEU A 95 8.44 5.52 -1.74
N ILE A 96 7.88 4.34 -2.05
CA ILE A 96 6.58 3.91 -1.52
C ILE A 96 6.62 3.85 0.01
N HIS A 97 7.69 3.30 0.60
CA HIS A 97 7.82 3.21 2.04
C HIS A 97 7.94 4.57 2.71
N ILE A 98 8.70 5.52 2.12
CA ILE A 98 8.74 6.92 2.58
C ILE A 98 7.32 7.51 2.58
N VAL A 99 6.57 7.36 1.50
CA VAL A 99 5.19 7.86 1.40
C VAL A 99 4.31 7.24 2.49
N ASN A 100 4.45 5.94 2.77
CA ASN A 100 3.74 5.28 3.87
C ASN A 100 4.03 5.93 5.23
N ALA A 101 5.30 6.18 5.54
CA ALA A 101 5.70 6.83 6.78
C ALA A 101 5.14 8.26 6.89
N LEU A 102 5.16 9.03 5.79
CA LEU A 102 4.62 10.39 5.75
C LEU A 102 3.09 10.41 5.92
N ILE A 103 2.37 9.48 5.29
CA ILE A 103 0.91 9.34 5.46
C ILE A 103 0.59 8.96 6.90
N LEU A 104 1.33 8.03 7.50
CA LEU A 104 1.18 7.64 8.89
C LEU A 104 1.39 8.84 9.83
N TYR A 105 2.42 9.67 9.59
CA TYR A 105 2.66 10.90 10.33
C TYR A 105 1.42 11.82 10.33
N VAL A 106 0.82 12.03 9.15
CA VAL A 106 -0.37 12.88 9.01
C VAL A 106 -1.59 12.27 9.67
N ILE A 107 -1.79 10.94 9.59
CA ILE A 107 -2.89 10.24 10.26
C ILE A 107 -2.77 10.39 11.77
N VAL A 108 -1.61 10.04 12.34
CA VAL A 108 -1.39 10.10 13.80
C VAL A 108 -1.51 11.53 14.32
N LEU A 109 -1.00 12.52 13.56
CA LEU A 109 -1.19 13.93 13.91
C LEU A 109 -2.68 14.32 13.95
N GLY A 110 -3.46 13.86 12.97
CA GLY A 110 -4.91 14.12 12.92
C GLY A 110 -5.69 13.47 14.07
N LEU A 111 -5.23 12.31 14.56
CA LEU A 111 -5.88 11.57 15.64
C LEU A 111 -5.47 12.06 17.03
N SER A 112 -4.21 12.38 17.23
CA SER A 112 -3.64 12.70 18.55
C SER A 112 -3.51 14.21 18.82
N ALA A 113 -3.57 15.05 17.79
CA ALA A 113 -3.23 16.46 17.83
C ALA A 113 -1.82 16.78 18.39
N SER A 114 -0.96 15.76 18.51
CA SER A 114 0.40 15.84 19.07
C SER A 114 1.45 15.65 17.99
N LEU A 115 2.23 16.70 17.68
CA LEU A 115 3.33 16.66 16.73
C LEU A 115 4.41 15.64 17.14
N GLY A 116 4.75 15.61 18.44
CA GLY A 116 5.77 14.70 18.97
C GLY A 116 5.36 13.24 18.82
N LEU A 117 4.13 12.89 19.24
CA LEU A 117 3.62 11.51 19.11
C LEU A 117 3.58 11.10 17.63
N ALA A 118 3.07 11.95 16.76
CA ALA A 118 3.00 11.66 15.33
C ALA A 118 4.41 11.44 14.73
N PHE A 119 5.36 12.32 15.06
CA PHE A 119 6.72 12.24 14.58
C PHE A 119 7.42 10.95 15.02
N PHE A 120 7.41 10.62 16.31
CA PHE A 120 8.08 9.41 16.79
C PHE A 120 7.41 8.14 16.28
N THR A 121 6.09 8.10 16.18
CA THR A 121 5.38 6.94 15.60
C THR A 121 5.80 6.70 14.16
N ALA A 122 5.81 7.74 13.32
CA ALA A 122 6.19 7.61 11.93
C ALA A 122 7.70 7.35 11.75
N LEU A 123 8.55 7.93 12.60
CA LEU A 123 9.99 7.68 12.58
C LEU A 123 10.31 6.23 12.94
N ILE A 124 9.71 5.68 14.02
CA ILE A 124 9.88 4.28 14.39
C ILE A 124 9.39 3.37 13.26
N PHE A 125 8.20 3.63 12.70
CA PHE A 125 7.69 2.89 11.56
C PHE A 125 8.66 2.92 10.38
N SER A 126 9.21 4.09 10.04
CA SER A 126 10.08 4.27 8.87
C SER A 126 11.39 3.49 8.92
N VAL A 127 11.88 3.13 10.13
CA VAL A 127 13.16 2.43 10.30
C VAL A 127 13.00 1.07 11.00
N HIS A 128 11.78 0.58 11.18
CA HIS A 128 11.51 -0.62 11.95
C HIS A 128 12.10 -1.87 11.26
N PRO A 129 12.89 -2.71 11.94
CA PRO A 129 13.56 -3.86 11.33
C PRO A 129 12.62 -4.87 10.66
N LEU A 130 11.41 -5.05 11.18
CA LEU A 130 10.39 -5.94 10.58
C LEU A 130 9.96 -5.52 9.18
N LEU A 131 10.17 -4.26 8.79
CA LEU A 131 9.79 -3.75 7.46
C LEU A 131 10.95 -3.85 6.46
N SER A 132 12.14 -4.24 6.92
CA SER A 132 13.33 -4.29 6.06
C SER A 132 13.18 -5.26 4.89
N GLU A 133 12.56 -6.41 5.10
CA GLU A 133 12.26 -7.36 4.02
C GLU A 133 11.31 -6.74 2.99
N SER A 134 10.20 -6.14 3.44
CA SER A 134 9.21 -5.55 2.55
C SER A 134 9.74 -4.40 1.69
N VAL A 135 10.82 -3.73 2.13
CA VAL A 135 11.43 -2.60 1.41
C VAL A 135 12.61 -3.04 0.54
N ASN A 136 13.49 -3.92 1.08
CA ASN A 136 14.73 -4.31 0.41
C ASN A 136 14.52 -5.45 -0.60
N TYR A 137 13.55 -6.32 -0.40
CA TYR A 137 13.24 -7.42 -1.31
C TYR A 137 12.14 -6.99 -2.29
N ILE A 138 12.45 -6.95 -3.59
CA ILE A 138 11.56 -6.36 -4.61
C ILE A 138 10.24 -7.15 -4.68
N SER A 139 10.27 -8.48 -4.61
CA SER A 139 9.07 -9.31 -4.66
C SER A 139 8.16 -9.13 -3.43
N SER A 140 8.69 -8.64 -2.30
CA SER A 140 7.90 -8.26 -1.12
C SER A 140 7.24 -6.87 -1.22
N ARG A 141 7.38 -6.15 -2.35
CA ARG A 141 6.73 -4.85 -2.59
C ARG A 141 5.22 -4.87 -2.37
N LEU A 142 4.58 -6.01 -2.54
CA LEU A 142 3.16 -6.17 -2.26
C LEU A 142 2.75 -5.70 -0.86
N ASP A 143 3.63 -5.83 0.15
CA ASP A 143 3.36 -5.42 1.53
C ASP A 143 3.39 -3.90 1.71
N ILE A 144 4.34 -3.22 1.07
CA ILE A 144 4.38 -1.75 1.12
C ILE A 144 3.29 -1.10 0.27
N LEU A 145 2.86 -1.74 -0.85
CA LEU A 145 1.68 -1.32 -1.62
C LEU A 145 0.39 -1.51 -0.82
N LEU A 146 0.24 -2.66 -0.16
CA LEU A 146 -0.85 -2.91 0.78
C LEU A 146 -0.91 -1.81 1.84
N GLY A 147 0.23 -1.53 2.49
CA GLY A 147 0.35 -0.47 3.48
C GLY A 147 -0.05 0.89 2.95
N LEU A 148 0.42 1.27 1.76
CA LEU A 148 0.09 2.52 1.09
C LEU A 148 -1.42 2.69 0.93
N PHE A 149 -2.06 1.70 0.34
CA PHE A 149 -3.48 1.81 0.03
C PHE A 149 -4.38 1.68 1.27
N LEU A 150 -3.98 0.90 2.29
CA LEU A 150 -4.71 0.86 3.55
C LEU A 150 -4.56 2.16 4.36
N LEU A 151 -3.37 2.75 4.40
CA LEU A 151 -3.15 4.04 5.05
C LEU A 151 -3.93 5.15 4.34
N LEU A 152 -3.94 5.18 3.01
CA LEU A 152 -4.76 6.13 2.23
C LEU A 152 -6.25 5.90 2.49
N SER A 153 -6.72 4.65 2.50
CA SER A 153 -8.10 4.32 2.80
C SER A 153 -8.50 4.82 4.19
N LEU A 154 -7.68 4.56 5.21
CA LEU A 154 -7.90 5.04 6.57
C LEU A 154 -7.88 6.57 6.66
N PHE A 155 -6.94 7.22 5.99
CA PHE A 155 -6.84 8.68 5.96
C PHE A 155 -8.11 9.34 5.41
N PHE A 156 -8.65 8.82 4.31
CA PHE A 156 -9.91 9.34 3.74
C PHE A 156 -11.12 8.91 4.56
N TYR A 157 -11.14 7.69 5.11
CA TYR A 157 -12.19 7.24 6.01
C TYR A 157 -12.32 8.15 7.24
N ALA A 158 -11.22 8.52 7.87
CA ALA A 158 -11.20 9.42 9.02
C ALA A 158 -11.77 10.81 8.72
N ARG A 159 -11.76 11.24 7.45
CA ARG A 159 -12.29 12.54 6.99
C ARG A 159 -13.76 12.52 6.59
N ILE A 160 -14.43 11.37 6.63
CA ILE A 160 -15.86 11.29 6.32
C ILE A 160 -16.62 12.03 7.41
N GLN A 161 -17.42 13.03 7.03
CA GLN A 161 -18.30 13.79 7.88
C GLN A 161 -19.75 13.67 7.39
N GLY A 162 -20.69 13.58 8.29
CA GLY A 162 -22.11 13.50 7.96
C GLY A 162 -22.51 12.16 7.31
N ARG A 163 -23.43 12.21 6.33
CA ARG A 163 -23.94 11.02 5.65
C ARG A 163 -22.87 10.41 4.75
N LEU A 164 -22.55 9.14 4.99
CA LEU A 164 -21.47 8.37 4.33
C LEU A 164 -21.53 8.50 2.80
N LEU A 165 -22.68 8.16 2.19
CA LEU A 165 -22.85 8.14 0.73
C LEU A 165 -22.83 9.52 0.05
N ARG A 166 -22.84 10.63 0.82
CA ARG A 166 -22.71 11.98 0.27
C ARG A 166 -21.28 12.52 0.32
N SER A 167 -20.38 11.82 1.00
CA SER A 167 -19.00 12.25 1.17
C SER A 167 -18.12 11.73 0.03
N ARG A 168 -17.44 12.62 -0.70
CA ARG A 168 -16.40 12.24 -1.68
C ARG A 168 -15.29 11.39 -1.05
N TYR A 169 -14.98 11.62 0.21
CA TYR A 169 -13.95 10.88 0.94
C TYR A 169 -14.32 9.41 1.12
N PHE A 170 -15.62 9.08 1.19
CA PHE A 170 -16.07 7.69 1.23
C PHE A 170 -15.66 6.95 -0.05
N TYR A 171 -15.94 7.50 -1.22
CA TYR A 171 -15.62 6.86 -2.49
C TYR A 171 -14.11 6.71 -2.68
N ILE A 172 -13.32 7.74 -2.33
CA ILE A 172 -11.86 7.67 -2.42
C ILE A 172 -11.33 6.59 -1.46
N SER A 173 -11.86 6.51 -0.23
CA SER A 173 -11.48 5.47 0.73
C SER A 173 -11.79 4.06 0.21
N ILE A 174 -12.96 3.85 -0.39
CA ILE A 174 -13.32 2.55 -1.02
C ILE A 174 -12.39 2.22 -2.20
N ILE A 175 -12.09 3.19 -3.06
CA ILE A 175 -11.14 2.98 -4.18
C ILE A 175 -9.77 2.57 -3.65
N CYS A 176 -9.26 3.25 -2.62
CA CYS A 176 -7.99 2.86 -1.99
C CYS A 176 -8.07 1.46 -1.36
N PHE A 177 -9.20 1.11 -0.73
CA PHE A 177 -9.38 -0.24 -0.18
C PHE A 177 -9.40 -1.31 -1.28
N VAL A 178 -10.08 -1.07 -2.40
CA VAL A 178 -10.04 -1.97 -3.57
C VAL A 178 -8.59 -2.10 -4.09
N ALA A 179 -7.84 -1.01 -4.17
CA ALA A 179 -6.44 -1.05 -4.55
C ALA A 179 -5.59 -1.88 -3.57
N ALA A 180 -5.87 -1.81 -2.26
CA ALA A 180 -5.21 -2.67 -1.28
C ALA A 180 -5.51 -4.16 -1.52
N LEU A 181 -6.77 -4.53 -1.79
CA LEU A 181 -7.18 -5.90 -2.12
C LEU A 181 -6.50 -6.42 -3.41
N LEU A 182 -6.31 -5.54 -4.40
CA LEU A 182 -5.62 -5.87 -5.65
C LEU A 182 -4.09 -5.91 -5.51
N SER A 183 -3.56 -5.47 -4.36
CA SER A 183 -2.13 -5.58 -4.01
C SER A 183 -1.84 -6.85 -3.21
N LYS A 184 -2.63 -7.13 -2.17
CA LYS A 184 -2.49 -8.33 -1.31
C LYS A 184 -3.82 -8.69 -0.65
N GLU A 185 -4.12 -9.98 -0.62
CA GLU A 185 -5.36 -10.53 -0.03
C GLU A 185 -5.51 -10.28 1.47
N SER A 186 -4.44 -10.05 2.21
CA SER A 186 -4.51 -9.69 3.64
C SER A 186 -5.23 -8.38 3.92
N ALA A 187 -5.49 -7.54 2.89
CA ALA A 187 -6.40 -6.39 3.00
C ALA A 187 -7.81 -6.75 3.48
N LEU A 188 -8.24 -8.01 3.34
CA LEU A 188 -9.55 -8.50 3.82
C LEU A 188 -9.77 -8.30 5.33
N VAL A 189 -8.72 -8.12 6.10
CA VAL A 189 -8.81 -7.81 7.55
C VAL A 189 -9.21 -6.37 7.83
N PHE A 190 -9.03 -5.46 6.86
CA PHE A 190 -9.24 -4.03 7.06
C PHE A 190 -10.66 -3.62 7.48
N PRO A 191 -11.78 -4.21 6.99
CA PRO A 191 -13.12 -3.89 7.50
C PRO A 191 -13.29 -4.13 9.00
N LEU A 192 -12.64 -5.19 9.55
CA LEU A 192 -12.62 -5.46 10.99
C LEU A 192 -11.84 -4.37 11.74
N PHE A 193 -10.70 -3.95 11.20
CA PHE A 193 -9.94 -2.82 11.74
C PHE A 193 -10.79 -1.53 11.77
N LEU A 194 -11.51 -1.22 10.68
CA LEU A 194 -12.39 -0.06 10.60
C LEU A 194 -13.56 -0.16 11.61
N LEU A 195 -14.06 -1.37 11.90
CA LEU A 195 -15.08 -1.57 12.91
C LEU A 195 -14.54 -1.18 14.31
N VAL A 196 -13.35 -1.67 14.66
CA VAL A 196 -12.68 -1.32 15.93
C VAL A 196 -12.41 0.19 15.99
N TYR A 197 -11.89 0.77 14.90
CA TYR A 197 -11.68 2.21 14.78
C TYR A 197 -12.98 3.01 15.04
N ALA A 198 -14.09 2.59 14.43
CA ALA A 198 -15.38 3.26 14.59
C ALA A 198 -15.91 3.17 16.03
N ILE A 199 -15.74 2.02 16.71
CA ILE A 199 -16.17 1.83 18.11
C ILE A 199 -15.33 2.71 19.03
N VAL A 200 -14.00 2.73 18.86
CA VAL A 200 -13.08 3.37 19.82
C VAL A 200 -13.00 4.89 19.60
N LEU A 201 -12.87 5.33 18.34
CA LEU A 201 -12.55 6.72 18.01
C LEU A 201 -13.71 7.53 17.44
N ASP A 202 -14.65 6.88 16.75
CA ASP A 202 -15.73 7.54 16.01
C ASP A 202 -17.13 7.32 16.63
N LYS A 203 -17.19 6.68 17.78
CA LYS A 203 -18.42 6.42 18.54
C LYS A 203 -19.55 5.77 17.70
N GLY A 204 -19.18 4.90 16.76
CA GLY A 204 -20.11 3.98 16.11
C GLY A 204 -21.05 4.56 15.05
N LYS A 205 -20.83 5.78 14.58
CA LYS A 205 -21.75 6.44 13.64
C LYS A 205 -21.52 6.12 12.17
N LYS A 206 -20.41 5.47 11.79
CA LYS A 206 -20.12 5.14 10.39
C LYS A 206 -20.49 3.70 10.09
N ASN A 207 -21.24 3.51 9.01
CA ASN A 207 -21.61 2.19 8.54
C ASN A 207 -20.47 1.59 7.71
N ASN A 208 -19.82 0.55 8.25
CA ASN A 208 -18.72 -0.14 7.58
C ASN A 208 -19.20 -1.26 6.63
N LEU A 209 -20.50 -1.45 6.47
CA LEU A 209 -21.09 -2.51 5.63
C LEU A 209 -20.54 -2.51 4.20
N ALA A 210 -20.29 -1.33 3.63
CA ALA A 210 -19.75 -1.21 2.28
C ALA A 210 -18.38 -1.88 2.12
N TYR A 211 -17.51 -1.80 3.14
CA TYR A 211 -16.18 -2.44 3.11
C TYR A 211 -16.30 -3.97 3.19
N PHE A 212 -17.25 -4.49 3.99
CA PHE A 212 -17.53 -5.93 4.03
C PHE A 212 -18.13 -6.43 2.70
N LEU A 213 -19.03 -5.65 2.07
CA LEU A 213 -19.58 -5.99 0.77
C LEU A 213 -18.49 -6.01 -0.33
N VAL A 214 -17.61 -5.02 -0.34
CA VAL A 214 -16.46 -5.00 -1.27
C VAL A 214 -15.55 -6.21 -1.04
N SER A 215 -15.29 -6.58 0.22
CA SER A 215 -14.51 -7.78 0.54
C SER A 215 -15.18 -9.06 0.03
N LEU A 216 -16.49 -9.17 0.20
CA LEU A 216 -17.27 -10.32 -0.30
C LEU A 216 -17.21 -10.40 -1.84
N ILE A 217 -17.41 -9.29 -2.52
CA ILE A 217 -17.30 -9.21 -3.99
C ILE A 217 -15.89 -9.63 -4.44
N TYR A 218 -14.84 -9.15 -3.79
CA TYR A 218 -13.47 -9.55 -4.10
C TYR A 218 -13.25 -11.04 -3.94
N ILE A 219 -13.74 -11.66 -2.84
CA ILE A 219 -13.64 -13.11 -2.62
C ILE A 219 -14.35 -13.88 -3.74
N LEU A 220 -15.57 -13.48 -4.11
CA LEU A 220 -16.32 -14.12 -5.18
C LEU A 220 -15.58 -14.03 -6.52
N VAL A 221 -15.06 -12.84 -6.88
CA VAL A 221 -14.27 -12.64 -8.10
C VAL A 221 -13.03 -13.55 -8.08
N ARG A 222 -12.31 -13.60 -6.95
CA ARG A 222 -11.10 -14.41 -6.82
C ARG A 222 -11.40 -15.91 -6.97
N VAL A 223 -12.51 -16.39 -6.37
CA VAL A 223 -12.95 -17.78 -6.51
C VAL A 223 -13.25 -18.10 -7.98
N VAL A 224 -14.03 -17.26 -8.67
CA VAL A 224 -14.37 -17.44 -10.09
C VAL A 224 -13.11 -17.46 -10.96
N VAL A 225 -12.19 -16.53 -10.73
CA VAL A 225 -10.91 -16.45 -11.44
C VAL A 225 -10.07 -17.71 -11.19
N SER A 226 -9.98 -18.18 -9.94
CA SER A 226 -9.20 -19.38 -9.61
C SER A 226 -9.79 -20.66 -10.24
N PHE A 227 -11.12 -20.76 -10.34
CA PHE A 227 -11.76 -21.90 -11.02
C PHE A 227 -11.52 -21.89 -12.53
N LYS A 228 -11.54 -20.71 -13.19
CA LYS A 228 -11.37 -20.59 -14.64
C LYS A 228 -9.98 -21.02 -15.13
N PHE A 229 -8.95 -20.97 -14.28
CA PHE A 229 -7.55 -21.23 -14.64
C PHE A 229 -7.00 -22.54 -14.02
N LYS A 230 -7.85 -23.35 -13.37
CA LYS A 230 -7.46 -24.65 -12.83
C LYS A 230 -7.70 -25.81 -13.84
N TYR A 231 -8.33 -25.50 -14.96
CA TYR A 231 -8.64 -26.41 -16.07
C TYR A 231 -8.23 -25.74 -17.41
#